data_9b84cc198ba6e3f786bc646d942f7a45
#
_entry.id   9b84cc198ba6e3f786bc646d942f7a45
#
_cell.length_a   1.000
_cell.length_b   1.000
_cell.length_c   1.000
_cell.angle_alpha   90.00
_cell.angle_beta   90.00
_cell.angle_gamma   90.00
#
_symmetry.space_group_name_H-M   'P 1'
#
loop_
_entity.id
_entity.type
_entity.pdbx_description
1 polymer ?
#
loop_
_entity_poly.entity_id
_entity_poly.type
_entity_poly.pdbx_seq_one_letter_code
_entity_poly.pdbx_strand_id
1 'polypeptide(L)'
;PTQGSMLLSGIMLKMAVYGVLRYLLPITPLAIGGISGEIVIILSVIGIIYGALIAMISTDSKRLIAFSSLSHVGLIVAGIFASAVVTMRTGLTFEGGQGAIIQSFAHGINVVGLFYCADILYKRFKTRDIRKMGGLAKVAPKFAILFMIILLGATGVPLTNGFIGEFILLKSVYTYNHIM
;
A
#
# COMPACT_ATOMS: atom_id res chain seq x y z
N PRO A 1 -9.96 18.84 -0.59
CA PRO A 1 -10.87 18.25 -1.58
C PRO A 1 -10.56 16.75 -1.71
N THR A 2 -11.59 15.89 -1.74
CA THR A 2 -11.41 14.42 -1.81
C THR A 2 -10.75 13.99 -3.12
N GLN A 3 -11.04 14.71 -4.20
CA GLN A 3 -10.44 14.51 -5.52
C GLN A 3 -8.92 14.59 -5.50
N GLY A 4 -8.36 15.59 -4.80
CA GLY A 4 -6.90 15.71 -4.63
C GLY A 4 -6.30 14.52 -3.87
N SER A 5 -6.98 14.01 -2.85
CA SER A 5 -6.53 12.82 -2.12
C SER A 5 -6.56 11.56 -3.00
N MET A 6 -7.58 11.42 -3.86
CA MET A 6 -7.65 10.31 -4.83
C MET A 6 -6.51 10.34 -5.83
N LEU A 7 -6.22 11.52 -6.42
CA LEU A 7 -5.12 11.70 -7.35
C LEU A 7 -3.76 11.43 -6.70
N LEU A 8 -3.52 11.98 -5.53
CA LEU A 8 -2.27 11.83 -4.81
C LEU A 8 -2.01 10.36 -4.45
N SER A 9 -2.95 9.72 -3.76
CA SER A 9 -2.78 8.34 -3.30
C SER A 9 -2.96 7.30 -4.41
N GLY A 10 -3.87 7.56 -5.37
CA GLY A 10 -4.18 6.62 -6.44
C GLY A 10 -3.12 6.56 -7.53
N ILE A 11 -2.58 7.71 -7.96
CA ILE A 11 -1.72 7.83 -9.13
C ILE A 11 -0.31 8.30 -8.76
N MET A 12 -0.16 9.44 -8.07
CA MET A 12 1.16 10.05 -7.88
C MET A 12 2.12 9.17 -7.07
N LEU A 13 1.64 8.47 -6.04
CA LEU A 13 2.48 7.52 -5.30
C LEU A 13 3.00 6.38 -6.18
N LYS A 14 2.25 5.96 -7.20
CA LYS A 14 2.68 4.90 -8.14
C LYS A 14 3.70 5.41 -9.14
N MET A 15 3.66 6.69 -9.47
CA MET A 15 4.73 7.32 -10.26
C MET A 15 6.07 7.30 -9.51
N ALA A 16 6.06 7.47 -8.18
CA ALA A 16 7.25 7.32 -7.36
C ALA A 16 7.79 5.88 -7.39
N VAL A 17 6.92 4.87 -7.26
CA VAL A 17 7.30 3.45 -7.39
C VAL A 17 7.89 3.16 -8.77
N TYR A 18 7.27 3.67 -9.83
CA TYR A 18 7.82 3.56 -11.19
C TYR A 18 9.20 4.21 -11.30
N GLY A 19 9.38 5.40 -10.72
CA GLY A 19 10.66 6.11 -10.69
C GLY A 19 11.76 5.29 -10.00
N VAL A 20 11.44 4.63 -8.90
CA VAL A 20 12.37 3.73 -8.21
C VAL A 20 12.76 2.55 -9.11
N LEU A 21 11.77 1.85 -9.68
CA LEU A 21 12.00 0.65 -10.51
C LEU A 21 12.74 0.98 -11.81
N ARG A 22 12.39 2.09 -12.48
CA ARG A 22 12.88 2.41 -13.82
C ARG A 22 14.18 3.18 -13.82
N TYR A 23 14.38 4.06 -12.84
CA TYR A 23 15.53 4.97 -12.81
C TYR A 23 16.48 4.66 -11.66
N LEU A 24 15.99 4.60 -10.43
CA LEU A 24 16.86 4.48 -9.25
C LEU A 24 17.61 3.15 -9.26
N LEU A 25 16.92 2.02 -9.42
CA LEU A 25 17.57 0.70 -9.38
C LEU A 25 18.63 0.50 -10.48
N PRO A 26 18.38 0.87 -11.76
CA PRO A 26 19.39 0.71 -12.79
C PRO A 26 20.58 1.68 -12.69
N ILE A 27 20.36 2.89 -12.13
CA ILE A 27 21.43 3.90 -12.03
C ILE A 27 22.35 3.65 -10.83
N THR A 28 21.81 3.10 -9.72
CA THR A 28 22.56 2.96 -8.48
C THR A 28 22.67 1.51 -7.95
N PRO A 29 23.04 0.51 -8.79
CA PRO A 29 23.05 -0.89 -8.36
C PRO A 29 24.00 -1.13 -7.18
N LEU A 30 25.22 -0.59 -7.22
CA LEU A 30 26.22 -0.79 -6.18
C LEU A 30 25.78 -0.21 -4.82
N ALA A 31 25.12 0.96 -4.83
CA ALA A 31 24.63 1.56 -3.60
C ALA A 31 23.49 0.74 -2.97
N ILE A 32 22.62 0.17 -3.81
CA ILE A 32 21.48 -0.64 -3.34
C ILE A 32 21.94 -1.98 -2.77
N GLY A 33 22.94 -2.63 -3.36
CA GLY A 33 23.55 -3.84 -2.82
C GLY A 33 24.34 -3.65 -1.51
N GLY A 34 24.63 -2.40 -1.14
CA GLY A 34 25.35 -2.00 0.08
C GLY A 34 24.45 -1.55 1.22
N ILE A 35 25.06 -0.84 2.16
CA ILE A 35 24.41 -0.29 3.39
C ILE A 35 23.20 0.61 3.06
N SER A 36 23.23 1.35 1.96
CA SER A 36 22.14 2.25 1.58
C SER A 36 20.83 1.50 1.34
N GLY A 37 20.87 0.33 0.70
CA GLY A 37 19.68 -0.50 0.49
C GLY A 37 19.09 -1.01 1.82
N GLU A 38 19.96 -1.42 2.74
CA GLU A 38 19.55 -1.88 4.08
C GLU A 38 18.87 -0.76 4.89
N ILE A 39 19.42 0.46 4.85
CA ILE A 39 18.83 1.63 5.51
C ILE A 39 17.41 1.89 4.96
N VAL A 40 17.22 1.82 3.65
CA VAL A 40 15.89 2.02 3.05
C VAL A 40 14.90 0.94 3.49
N ILE A 41 15.33 -0.32 3.58
CA ILE A 41 14.49 -1.41 4.08
C ILE A 41 14.06 -1.13 5.53
N ILE A 42 15.00 -0.76 6.40
CA ILE A 42 14.71 -0.46 7.81
C ILE A 42 13.73 0.71 7.92
N LEU A 43 13.96 1.80 7.19
CA LEU A 43 13.06 2.96 7.20
C LEU A 43 11.66 2.60 6.67
N SER A 44 11.58 1.72 5.67
CA SER A 44 10.32 1.22 5.13
C SER A 44 9.54 0.41 6.17
N VAL A 45 10.21 -0.48 6.90
CA VAL A 45 9.61 -1.27 7.99
C VAL A 45 9.10 -0.36 9.11
N ILE A 46 9.88 0.65 9.51
CA ILE A 46 9.43 1.67 10.47
C ILE A 46 8.18 2.38 9.95
N GLY A 47 8.15 2.75 8.66
CA GLY A 47 7.00 3.37 8.01
C GLY A 47 5.75 2.48 8.00
N ILE A 48 5.90 1.16 7.80
CA ILE A 48 4.82 0.17 7.86
C ILE A 48 4.18 0.19 9.26
N ILE A 49 5.00 0.03 10.29
CA ILE A 49 4.53 -0.05 11.69
C ILE A 49 3.90 1.28 12.11
N TYR A 50 4.57 2.39 11.85
CA TYR A 50 4.08 3.73 12.17
C TYR A 50 2.75 4.05 11.49
N GLY A 51 2.66 3.77 10.18
CA GLY A 51 1.42 3.98 9.41
C GLY A 51 0.26 3.14 9.93
N ALA A 52 0.50 1.85 10.21
CA ALA A 52 -0.50 0.94 10.73
C ALA A 52 -1.01 1.37 12.12
N LEU A 53 -0.12 1.72 13.04
CA LEU A 53 -0.51 2.15 14.39
C LEU A 53 -1.36 3.43 14.36
N ILE A 54 -0.98 4.43 13.55
CA ILE A 54 -1.78 5.65 13.43
C ILE A 54 -3.12 5.37 12.77
N ALA A 55 -3.17 4.49 11.76
CA ALA A 55 -4.42 4.09 11.13
C ALA A 55 -5.39 3.47 12.15
N MET A 56 -4.91 2.57 13.01
CA MET A 56 -5.72 1.88 14.03
C MET A 56 -6.38 2.83 15.04
N ILE A 57 -5.68 3.88 15.46
CA ILE A 57 -6.20 4.84 16.44
C ILE A 57 -6.99 5.99 15.80
N SER A 58 -6.99 6.09 14.45
CA SER A 58 -7.62 7.19 13.74
C SER A 58 -9.15 7.06 13.74
N THR A 59 -9.85 8.10 14.16
CA THR A 59 -11.33 8.18 14.12
C THR A 59 -11.83 8.88 12.86
N ASP A 60 -10.99 9.63 12.16
CA ASP A 60 -11.31 10.27 10.88
C ASP A 60 -11.12 9.28 9.73
N SER A 61 -12.18 9.04 8.95
CA SER A 61 -12.18 8.09 7.83
C SER A 61 -11.12 8.37 6.78
N LYS A 62 -10.88 9.65 6.44
CA LYS A 62 -9.85 10.02 5.45
C LYS A 62 -8.44 9.83 6.00
N ARG A 63 -8.23 10.15 7.28
CA ARG A 63 -6.96 9.97 7.96
C ARG A 63 -6.61 8.48 8.06
N LEU A 64 -7.58 7.64 8.41
CA LEU A 64 -7.42 6.19 8.45
C LEU A 64 -6.96 5.65 7.09
N ILE A 65 -7.65 6.00 6.00
CA ILE A 65 -7.30 5.55 4.65
C ILE A 65 -5.90 6.04 4.25
N ALA A 66 -5.54 7.28 4.58
CA ALA A 66 -4.23 7.84 4.23
C ALA A 66 -3.08 7.12 4.96
N PHE A 67 -3.20 6.85 6.25
CA PHE A 67 -2.15 6.16 7.01
C PHE A 67 -2.09 4.66 6.72
N SER A 68 -3.22 4.01 6.43
CA SER A 68 -3.24 2.66 5.88
C SER A 68 -2.49 2.60 4.54
N SER A 69 -2.75 3.56 3.64
CA SER A 69 -2.02 3.68 2.37
C SER A 69 -0.50 3.86 2.57
N LEU A 70 -0.07 4.63 3.58
CA LEU A 70 1.34 4.80 3.92
C LEU A 70 2.00 3.46 4.29
N SER A 71 1.31 2.64 5.10
CA SER A 71 1.79 1.31 5.47
C SER A 71 1.97 0.39 4.25
N HIS A 72 0.98 0.34 3.34
CA HIS A 72 1.09 -0.48 2.12
C HIS A 72 2.21 0.00 1.18
N VAL A 73 2.40 1.32 1.04
CA VAL A 73 3.52 1.86 0.24
C VAL A 73 4.86 1.51 0.89
N GLY A 74 4.95 1.53 2.21
CA GLY A 74 6.12 1.04 2.94
C GLY A 74 6.45 -0.41 2.58
N LEU A 75 5.43 -1.29 2.51
CA LEU A 75 5.62 -2.69 2.11
C LEU A 75 6.10 -2.82 0.65
N ILE A 76 5.57 -2.01 -0.25
CA ILE A 76 6.03 -1.98 -1.66
C ILE A 76 7.51 -1.63 -1.72
N VAL A 77 7.93 -0.56 -1.04
CA VAL A 77 9.34 -0.13 -1.03
C VAL A 77 10.23 -1.18 -0.37
N ALA A 78 9.84 -1.72 0.78
CA ALA A 78 10.58 -2.80 1.45
C ALA A 78 10.79 -4.01 0.54
N GLY A 79 9.74 -4.48 -0.14
CA GLY A 79 9.81 -5.63 -1.05
C GLY A 79 10.69 -5.37 -2.28
N ILE A 80 10.65 -4.17 -2.86
CA ILE A 80 11.53 -3.78 -3.97
C ILE A 80 13.00 -3.83 -3.55
N PHE A 81 13.35 -3.15 -2.46
CA PHE A 81 14.74 -3.06 -2.02
C PHE A 81 15.26 -4.39 -1.47
N ALA A 82 14.45 -5.14 -0.74
CA ALA A 82 14.80 -6.48 -0.27
C ALA A 82 15.14 -7.40 -1.45
N SER A 83 14.27 -7.46 -2.46
CA SER A 83 14.52 -8.25 -3.66
C SER A 83 15.74 -7.76 -4.46
N ALA A 84 15.93 -6.44 -4.58
CA ALA A 84 17.07 -5.87 -5.28
C ALA A 84 18.40 -6.24 -4.61
N VAL A 85 18.48 -6.14 -3.28
CA VAL A 85 19.68 -6.54 -2.51
C VAL A 85 19.98 -8.03 -2.70
N VAL A 86 18.96 -8.89 -2.58
CA VAL A 86 19.10 -10.34 -2.80
C VAL A 86 19.59 -10.64 -4.22
N THR A 87 18.95 -10.05 -5.24
CA THR A 87 19.34 -10.25 -6.65
C THR A 87 20.79 -9.85 -6.91
N MET A 88 21.25 -8.75 -6.35
CA MET A 88 22.61 -8.27 -6.53
C MET A 88 23.66 -9.14 -5.83
N ARG A 89 23.31 -9.76 -4.70
CA ARG A 89 24.25 -10.61 -3.94
C ARG A 89 24.25 -12.07 -4.40
N THR A 90 23.12 -12.58 -4.86
CA THR A 90 22.94 -14.01 -5.16
C THR A 90 22.65 -14.32 -6.63
N GLY A 91 22.29 -13.34 -7.44
CA GLY A 91 21.84 -13.53 -8.82
C GLY A 91 20.43 -14.11 -8.96
N LEU A 92 19.68 -14.25 -7.86
CA LEU A 92 18.29 -14.74 -7.89
C LEU A 92 17.34 -13.75 -8.59
N THR A 93 16.17 -14.24 -8.97
CA THR A 93 15.17 -13.47 -9.71
C THR A 93 14.63 -12.27 -8.90
N PHE A 94 14.39 -11.14 -9.58
CA PHE A 94 13.86 -9.91 -9.00
C PHE A 94 12.33 -9.98 -8.85
N GLU A 95 11.85 -10.85 -7.95
CA GLU A 95 10.40 -11.07 -7.71
C GLU A 95 9.71 -9.84 -7.07
N GLY A 96 10.42 -9.12 -6.19
CA GLY A 96 9.87 -7.93 -5.53
C GLY A 96 9.46 -6.82 -6.48
N GLY A 97 10.12 -6.67 -7.63
CA GLY A 97 9.70 -5.73 -8.68
C GLY A 97 8.37 -6.10 -9.30
N GLN A 98 8.14 -7.39 -9.56
CA GLN A 98 6.87 -7.90 -10.09
C GLN A 98 5.74 -7.68 -9.05
N GLY A 99 5.98 -8.05 -7.81
CA GLY A 99 5.05 -7.81 -6.70
C GLY A 99 4.70 -6.33 -6.54
N ALA A 100 5.69 -5.44 -6.65
CA ALA A 100 5.50 -4.00 -6.54
C ALA A 100 4.60 -3.44 -7.65
N ILE A 101 4.74 -3.90 -8.89
CA ILE A 101 3.88 -3.47 -10.00
C ILE A 101 2.44 -3.92 -9.74
N ILE A 102 2.24 -5.20 -9.45
CA ILE A 102 0.90 -5.77 -9.19
C ILE A 102 0.25 -5.03 -8.01
N GLN A 103 0.97 -4.88 -6.90
CA GLN A 103 0.45 -4.20 -5.71
C GLN A 103 0.18 -2.72 -5.95
N SER A 104 0.99 -2.05 -6.76
CA SER A 104 0.74 -0.64 -7.11
C SER A 104 -0.58 -0.44 -7.83
N PHE A 105 -0.92 -1.32 -8.77
CA PHE A 105 -2.23 -1.28 -9.46
C PHE A 105 -3.37 -1.60 -8.50
N ALA A 106 -3.29 -2.71 -7.77
CA ALA A 106 -4.31 -3.15 -6.84
C ALA A 106 -4.58 -2.09 -5.76
N HIS A 107 -3.54 -1.63 -5.10
CA HIS A 107 -3.62 -0.58 -4.08
C HIS A 107 -4.17 0.74 -4.66
N GLY A 108 -3.76 1.13 -5.87
CA GLY A 108 -4.27 2.33 -6.53
C GLY A 108 -5.79 2.32 -6.69
N ILE A 109 -6.33 1.23 -7.25
CA ILE A 109 -7.76 1.06 -7.46
C ILE A 109 -8.51 1.05 -6.12
N ASN A 110 -8.03 0.29 -5.15
CA ASN A 110 -8.66 0.15 -3.84
C ASN A 110 -8.70 1.49 -3.09
N VAL A 111 -7.59 2.24 -3.07
CA VAL A 111 -7.52 3.53 -2.36
C VAL A 111 -8.42 4.58 -3.01
N VAL A 112 -8.46 4.66 -4.35
CA VAL A 112 -9.39 5.55 -5.06
C VAL A 112 -10.83 5.19 -4.70
N GLY A 113 -11.18 3.90 -4.71
CA GLY A 113 -12.50 3.41 -4.33
C GLY A 113 -12.85 3.75 -2.88
N LEU A 114 -11.92 3.56 -1.92
CA LEU A 114 -12.13 3.89 -0.52
C LEU A 114 -12.34 5.40 -0.30
N PHE A 115 -11.53 6.26 -0.94
CA PHE A 115 -11.74 7.71 -0.84
C PHE A 115 -13.05 8.15 -1.49
N TYR A 116 -13.47 7.52 -2.58
CA TYR A 116 -14.76 7.77 -3.21
C TYR A 116 -15.92 7.40 -2.28
N CYS A 117 -15.86 6.22 -1.67
CA CYS A 117 -16.84 5.80 -0.68
C CYS A 117 -16.85 6.75 0.54
N ALA A 118 -15.69 7.16 1.04
CA ALA A 118 -15.58 8.13 2.13
C ALA A 118 -16.19 9.50 1.76
N ASP A 119 -16.10 9.93 0.51
CA ASP A 119 -16.75 11.16 0.05
C ASP A 119 -18.27 11.05 0.02
N ILE A 120 -18.81 9.93 -0.45
CA ILE A 120 -20.25 9.65 -0.43
C ILE A 120 -20.77 9.66 1.02
N LEU A 121 -20.06 8.98 1.93
CA LEU A 121 -20.41 8.95 3.34
C LEU A 121 -20.37 10.35 3.97
N TYR A 122 -19.33 11.11 3.70
CA TYR A 122 -19.22 12.49 4.18
C TYR A 122 -20.36 13.38 3.68
N LYS A 123 -20.76 13.26 2.41
CA LYS A 123 -21.88 14.03 1.86
C LYS A 123 -23.22 13.68 2.54
N ARG A 124 -23.39 12.44 2.96
CA ARG A 124 -24.62 11.95 3.62
C ARG A 124 -24.64 12.27 5.11
N PHE A 125 -23.59 11.93 5.84
CA PHE A 125 -23.52 12.07 7.30
C PHE A 125 -23.00 13.44 7.76
N LYS A 126 -22.42 14.26 6.87
CA LYS A 126 -21.79 15.56 7.18
C LYS A 126 -20.71 15.49 8.26
N THR A 127 -20.19 14.31 8.55
CA THR A 127 -19.11 14.06 9.49
C THR A 127 -18.07 13.13 8.88
N ARG A 128 -16.84 13.15 9.39
CA ARG A 128 -15.77 12.20 9.04
C ARG A 128 -15.53 11.18 10.15
N ASP A 129 -16.16 11.38 11.31
CA ASP A 129 -15.98 10.52 12.47
C ASP A 129 -16.70 9.19 12.25
N ILE A 130 -15.91 8.12 12.14
CA ILE A 130 -16.38 6.75 11.90
C ILE A 130 -17.34 6.28 13.00
N ARG A 131 -17.16 6.75 14.24
CA ARG A 131 -18.03 6.38 15.38
C ARG A 131 -19.46 6.85 15.22
N LYS A 132 -19.67 7.90 14.42
CA LYS A 132 -20.99 8.49 14.13
C LYS A 132 -21.62 7.90 12.86
N MET A 133 -20.92 7.01 12.15
CA MET A 133 -21.41 6.37 10.94
C MET A 133 -21.83 4.94 11.27
N GLY A 134 -23.13 4.66 11.28
CA GLY A 134 -23.67 3.32 11.55
C GLY A 134 -24.87 2.98 10.68
N GLY A 135 -25.26 1.70 10.66
CA GLY A 135 -26.49 1.25 10.01
C GLY A 135 -26.48 1.24 8.48
N LEU A 136 -25.31 1.38 7.82
CA LEU A 136 -25.17 1.47 6.36
C LEU A 136 -25.82 0.31 5.63
N ALA A 137 -25.68 -0.91 6.12
CA ALA A 137 -26.25 -2.10 5.51
C ALA A 137 -27.78 -2.11 5.47
N LYS A 138 -28.43 -1.46 6.46
CA LYS A 138 -29.89 -1.35 6.51
C LYS A 138 -30.43 -0.28 5.56
N VAL A 139 -29.72 0.86 5.45
CA VAL A 139 -30.19 2.03 4.68
C VAL A 139 -29.78 1.93 3.19
N ALA A 140 -28.58 1.43 2.91
CA ALA A 140 -28.04 1.36 1.55
C ALA A 140 -27.29 0.04 1.32
N PRO A 141 -27.99 -1.12 1.22
CA PRO A 141 -27.36 -2.44 1.15
C PRO A 141 -26.45 -2.59 -0.08
N LYS A 142 -26.84 -2.10 -1.24
CA LYS A 142 -26.00 -2.17 -2.46
C LYS A 142 -24.67 -1.43 -2.30
N PHE A 143 -24.71 -0.24 -1.70
CA PHE A 143 -23.50 0.52 -1.41
C PHE A 143 -22.62 -0.18 -0.37
N ALA A 144 -23.22 -0.77 0.65
CA ALA A 144 -22.49 -1.50 1.69
C ALA A 144 -21.74 -2.71 1.12
N ILE A 145 -22.36 -3.46 0.18
CA ILE A 145 -21.71 -4.59 -0.52
C ILE A 145 -20.51 -4.11 -1.34
N LEU A 146 -20.67 -3.07 -2.16
CA LEU A 146 -19.58 -2.52 -2.97
C LEU A 146 -18.44 -1.99 -2.10
N PHE A 147 -18.77 -1.28 -1.03
CA PHE A 147 -17.78 -0.79 -0.07
C PHE A 147 -17.03 -1.94 0.60
N MET A 148 -17.72 -3.02 0.98
CA MET A 148 -17.12 -4.21 1.56
C MET A 148 -16.13 -4.88 0.60
N ILE A 149 -16.48 -5.03 -0.69
CA ILE A 149 -15.59 -5.61 -1.70
C ILE A 149 -14.29 -4.80 -1.82
N ILE A 150 -14.40 -3.47 -1.91
CA ILE A 150 -13.24 -2.59 -1.99
C ILE A 150 -12.38 -2.68 -0.72
N LEU A 151 -13.02 -2.75 0.44
CA LEU A 151 -12.37 -2.84 1.73
C LEU A 151 -11.60 -4.17 1.88
N LEU A 152 -12.20 -5.30 1.49
CA LEU A 152 -11.53 -6.60 1.46
C LEU A 152 -10.34 -6.60 0.48
N GLY A 153 -10.47 -5.95 -0.67
CA GLY A 153 -9.36 -5.75 -1.60
C GLY A 153 -8.22 -4.93 -1.01
N ALA A 154 -8.56 -3.90 -0.23
CA ALA A 154 -7.57 -3.04 0.41
C ALA A 154 -6.86 -3.71 1.60
N THR A 155 -7.49 -4.69 2.24
CA THR A 155 -6.90 -5.48 3.35
C THR A 155 -6.14 -6.71 2.89
N GLY A 156 -6.04 -6.95 1.57
CA GLY A 156 -5.28 -8.08 1.02
C GLY A 156 -5.82 -9.46 1.41
N VAL A 157 -7.14 -9.60 1.53
CA VAL A 157 -7.76 -10.90 1.82
C VAL A 157 -7.56 -11.86 0.62
N PRO A 158 -7.24 -13.17 0.84
CA PRO A 158 -7.18 -14.14 -0.25
C PRO A 158 -8.38 -14.05 -1.19
N LEU A 159 -8.15 -14.24 -2.48
CA LEU A 159 -9.12 -14.06 -3.59
C LEU A 159 -9.42 -12.60 -3.96
N THR A 160 -8.76 -11.63 -3.36
CA THR A 160 -8.88 -10.22 -3.76
C THR A 160 -7.66 -9.77 -4.56
N ASN A 161 -7.80 -8.63 -5.25
CA ASN A 161 -6.74 -8.05 -6.08
C ASN A 161 -5.49 -7.63 -5.28
N GLY A 162 -5.61 -7.28 -3.99
CA GLY A 162 -4.48 -6.88 -3.14
C GLY A 162 -3.62 -8.05 -2.69
N PHE A 163 -4.19 -9.26 -2.54
CA PHE A 163 -3.50 -10.41 -1.97
C PHE A 163 -2.24 -10.83 -2.73
N ILE A 164 -2.32 -10.92 -4.06
CA ILE A 164 -1.22 -11.45 -4.89
C ILE A 164 0.03 -10.57 -4.77
N GLY A 165 -0.15 -9.25 -4.87
CA GLY A 165 0.96 -8.31 -4.76
C GLY A 165 1.60 -8.32 -3.36
N GLU A 166 0.80 -8.29 -2.32
CA GLU A 166 1.29 -8.36 -0.93
C GLU A 166 2.01 -9.66 -0.63
N PHE A 167 1.49 -10.79 -1.09
CA PHE A 167 2.12 -12.10 -0.91
C PHE A 167 3.52 -12.15 -1.54
N ILE A 168 3.68 -11.66 -2.78
CA ILE A 168 4.98 -11.63 -3.46
C ILE A 168 5.95 -10.69 -2.74
N LEU A 169 5.48 -9.52 -2.28
CA LEU A 169 6.31 -8.58 -1.54
C LEU A 169 6.77 -9.15 -0.19
N LEU A 170 5.88 -9.77 0.57
CA LEU A 170 6.21 -10.44 1.82
C LEU A 170 7.20 -11.60 1.60
N LYS A 171 7.01 -12.40 0.55
CA LYS A 171 7.96 -13.44 0.14
C LYS A 171 9.33 -12.84 -0.12
N SER A 172 9.42 -11.70 -0.81
CA SER A 172 10.69 -11.03 -1.11
C SER A 172 11.42 -10.57 0.16
N VAL A 173 10.68 -10.00 1.12
CA VAL A 173 11.23 -9.59 2.42
C VAL A 173 11.67 -10.82 3.24
N TYR A 174 10.90 -11.90 3.21
CA TYR A 174 11.26 -13.15 3.88
C TYR A 174 12.55 -13.74 3.30
N THR A 175 12.67 -13.80 1.97
CA THR A 175 13.85 -14.29 1.28
C THR A 175 15.10 -13.48 1.64
N TYR A 176 14.96 -12.14 1.74
CA TYR A 176 16.03 -11.28 2.20
C TYR A 176 16.53 -11.66 3.60
N ASN A 177 15.62 -11.83 4.56
CA ASN A 177 15.98 -12.18 5.94
C ASN A 177 16.61 -13.58 6.07
N HIS A 178 16.26 -14.51 5.19
CA HIS A 178 16.78 -15.89 5.22
C HIS A 178 18.17 -16.02 4.60
N ILE A 179 18.52 -15.15 3.65
CA ILE A 179 19.78 -15.17 2.91
C ILE A 179 20.85 -14.28 3.57
N MET A 180 20.45 -13.28 4.34
CA MET A 180 21.31 -12.33 5.05
C MET A 180 21.62 -12.76 6.46
#